data_068c58643b70fbb017c4489b245cfdbf
#
_entry.id   068c58643b70fbb017c4489b245cfdbf
#
_cell.length_a   1.000
_cell.length_b   1.000
_cell.length_c   1.000
_cell.angle_alpha   90.00
_cell.angle_beta   90.00
_cell.angle_gamma   90.00
#
_symmetry.space_group_name_H-M   'P 1'
#
loop_
_entity.id
_entity.type
_entity.pdbx_description
1 polymer ?
#
loop_
_entity_poly.entity_id
_entity_poly.type
_entity_poly.pdbx_seq_one_letter_code
_entity_poly.pdbx_strand_id
1 'polypeptide(L)'
;SKDNSYNLITQFIQNFKTNNRIKIKVIKSKRNLGKGSALKLGVKKAKHDWILTTDIDMSVSLFQFLNWMKKKLIHKKYFVYFGSRTHKESIVKKNIFRNMLGNVMTFCISAVLNIKIKDTQCGYKLYKKKVARLIFSKLKNCGFEHDVELVLLLKSKQIKIRELPVKWVHKSSSSLNILWDPVKMLVGIFLLKFRKF
;
A
#
# COMPACT_ATOMS: atom_id res chain seq x y z
N SER A 1 -13.53 -11.76 2.82
CA SER A 1 -14.75 -10.95 2.85
C SER A 1 -15.93 -11.83 3.25
N LYS A 2 -16.89 -11.27 3.96
CA LYS A 2 -18.17 -11.93 4.25
C LYS A 2 -19.22 -11.65 3.16
N ASP A 3 -18.86 -10.84 2.18
CA ASP A 3 -19.67 -10.39 1.05
C ASP A 3 -19.50 -11.31 -0.18
N ASN A 4 -20.28 -11.06 -1.22
CA ASN A 4 -20.25 -11.83 -2.46
C ASN A 4 -19.10 -11.47 -3.43
N SER A 5 -18.10 -10.67 -2.99
CA SER A 5 -17.02 -10.18 -3.85
C SER A 5 -16.26 -11.29 -4.56
N TYR A 6 -16.03 -12.42 -3.89
CA TYR A 6 -15.29 -13.53 -4.50
C TYR A 6 -15.99 -14.09 -5.74
N ASN A 7 -17.31 -14.35 -5.63
CA ASN A 7 -18.09 -14.91 -6.73
C ASN A 7 -18.18 -13.92 -7.89
N LEU A 8 -18.43 -12.63 -7.60
CA LEU A 8 -18.50 -11.57 -8.61
C LEU A 8 -17.19 -11.43 -9.39
N ILE A 9 -16.05 -11.43 -8.68
CA ILE A 9 -14.73 -11.34 -9.33
C ILE A 9 -14.46 -12.60 -10.17
N THR A 10 -14.82 -13.77 -9.68
CA THR A 10 -14.60 -15.03 -10.40
C THR A 10 -15.43 -15.07 -11.69
N GLN A 11 -16.72 -14.70 -11.63
CA GLN A 11 -17.59 -14.57 -12.81
C GLN A 11 -17.05 -13.54 -13.80
N PHE A 12 -16.61 -12.37 -13.31
CA PHE A 12 -16.00 -11.36 -14.16
C PHE A 12 -14.79 -11.91 -14.92
N ILE A 13 -13.91 -12.64 -14.25
CA ILE A 13 -12.70 -13.19 -14.88
C ILE A 13 -13.04 -14.28 -15.92
N GLN A 14 -14.03 -15.11 -15.65
CA GLN A 14 -14.48 -16.13 -16.61
C GLN A 14 -15.00 -15.50 -17.91
N ASN A 15 -15.67 -14.35 -17.80
CA ASN A 15 -16.23 -13.62 -18.94
C ASN A 15 -15.23 -12.65 -19.59
N PHE A 16 -14.12 -12.36 -18.93
CA PHE A 16 -13.15 -11.38 -19.41
C PHE A 16 -12.16 -12.03 -20.39
N LYS A 17 -12.36 -11.76 -21.69
CA LYS A 17 -11.40 -12.17 -22.73
C LYS A 17 -10.09 -11.42 -22.53
N THR A 18 -9.08 -12.03 -21.92
CA THR A 18 -7.73 -11.49 -21.84
C THR A 18 -6.95 -11.83 -23.10
N ASN A 19 -6.15 -10.90 -23.59
CA ASN A 19 -5.08 -11.26 -24.51
C ASN A 19 -3.98 -12.04 -23.73
N ASN A 20 -3.16 -12.82 -24.42
CA ASN A 20 -2.13 -13.68 -23.80
C ASN A 20 -1.09 -12.92 -22.94
N ARG A 21 -1.12 -11.57 -22.93
CA ARG A 21 -0.20 -10.71 -22.17
C ARG A 21 -0.66 -10.42 -20.75
N ILE A 22 -1.97 -10.54 -20.48
CA ILE A 22 -2.56 -10.25 -19.16
C ILE A 22 -3.06 -11.54 -18.53
N LYS A 23 -2.55 -11.86 -17.34
CA LYS A 23 -3.01 -13.02 -16.56
C LYS A 23 -3.65 -12.54 -15.26
N ILE A 24 -4.94 -12.78 -15.10
CA ILE A 24 -5.68 -12.43 -13.87
C ILE A 24 -5.78 -13.68 -13.00
N LYS A 25 -5.51 -13.53 -11.70
CA LYS A 25 -5.65 -14.59 -10.71
C LYS A 25 -6.35 -14.06 -9.47
N VAL A 26 -7.37 -14.77 -9.02
CA VAL A 26 -7.99 -14.54 -7.71
C VAL A 26 -7.35 -15.47 -6.70
N ILE A 27 -6.99 -14.91 -5.54
CA ILE A 27 -6.43 -15.68 -4.43
C ILE A 27 -7.38 -15.51 -3.25
N LYS A 28 -8.08 -16.58 -2.89
CA LYS A 28 -8.97 -16.62 -1.72
C LYS A 28 -8.17 -16.94 -0.47
N SER A 29 -8.25 -16.09 0.54
CA SER A 29 -7.73 -16.39 1.89
C SER A 29 -8.76 -17.22 2.66
N LYS A 30 -8.31 -18.24 3.41
CA LYS A 30 -9.19 -19.06 4.27
C LYS A 30 -9.86 -18.24 5.37
N ARG A 31 -9.20 -17.19 5.87
CA ARG A 31 -9.70 -16.30 6.92
C ARG A 31 -9.40 -14.84 6.55
N ASN A 32 -10.26 -13.92 6.99
CA ASN A 32 -9.97 -12.49 6.89
C ASN A 32 -9.01 -12.09 8.02
N LEU A 33 -7.74 -11.92 7.66
CA LEU A 33 -6.67 -11.50 8.56
C LEU A 33 -6.22 -10.06 8.30
N GLY A 34 -7.00 -9.28 7.55
CA GLY A 34 -6.70 -7.88 7.24
C GLY A 34 -5.89 -7.69 5.94
N LYS A 35 -5.72 -6.41 5.58
CA LYS A 35 -5.10 -5.95 4.32
C LYS A 35 -3.65 -6.42 4.20
N GLY A 36 -2.85 -6.28 5.26
CA GLY A 36 -1.43 -6.69 5.26
C GLY A 36 -1.24 -8.17 4.94
N SER A 37 -2.12 -9.03 5.48
CA SER A 37 -2.10 -10.47 5.20
C SER A 37 -2.45 -10.77 3.74
N ALA A 38 -3.46 -10.10 3.17
CA ALA A 38 -3.84 -10.26 1.78
C ALA A 38 -2.70 -9.84 0.83
N LEU A 39 -2.05 -8.71 1.11
CA LEU A 39 -0.87 -8.24 0.36
C LEU A 39 0.29 -9.23 0.46
N LYS A 40 0.58 -9.75 1.65
CA LYS A 40 1.62 -10.77 1.86
C LYS A 40 1.39 -12.01 1.00
N LEU A 41 0.14 -12.47 0.94
CA LEU A 41 -0.24 -13.61 0.10
C LEU A 41 -0.09 -13.30 -1.39
N GLY A 42 -0.52 -12.12 -1.84
CA GLY A 42 -0.36 -11.64 -3.22
C GLY A 42 1.10 -11.55 -3.64
N VAL A 43 1.95 -10.93 -2.81
CA VAL A 43 3.41 -10.82 -3.04
C VAL A 43 4.08 -12.18 -3.15
N LYS A 44 3.70 -13.14 -2.28
CA LYS A 44 4.21 -14.53 -2.35
C LYS A 44 3.91 -15.19 -3.69
N LYS A 45 2.76 -14.91 -4.30
CA LYS A 45 2.30 -15.49 -5.56
C LYS A 45 2.75 -14.71 -6.80
N ALA A 46 3.21 -13.47 -6.65
CA ALA A 46 3.66 -12.64 -7.77
C ALA A 46 4.92 -13.22 -8.44
N LYS A 47 4.95 -13.21 -9.79
CA LYS A 47 6.01 -13.86 -10.58
C LYS A 47 6.99 -12.88 -11.22
N HIS A 48 6.54 -11.66 -11.57
CA HIS A 48 7.33 -10.68 -12.30
C HIS A 48 8.36 -9.97 -11.43
N ASP A 49 9.36 -9.34 -12.05
CA ASP A 49 10.48 -8.68 -11.36
C ASP A 49 10.08 -7.45 -10.56
N TRP A 50 8.99 -6.81 -10.94
CA TRP A 50 8.39 -5.71 -10.22
C TRP A 50 7.02 -6.09 -9.70
N ILE A 51 6.70 -5.70 -8.48
CA ILE A 51 5.43 -5.93 -7.82
C ILE A 51 4.85 -4.58 -7.45
N LEU A 52 3.69 -4.25 -8.02
CA LEU A 52 2.90 -3.09 -7.67
C LEU A 52 1.78 -3.54 -6.73
N THR A 53 1.71 -2.92 -5.55
CA THR A 53 0.52 -3.01 -4.68
C THR A 53 -0.38 -1.80 -4.91
N THR A 54 -1.69 -1.98 -4.78
CA THR A 54 -2.67 -0.89 -4.88
C THR A 54 -3.91 -1.23 -4.06
N ASP A 55 -4.67 -0.21 -3.70
CA ASP A 55 -5.98 -0.38 -3.09
C ASP A 55 -7.02 -0.76 -4.14
N ILE A 56 -7.98 -1.61 -3.77
CA ILE A 56 -9.00 -2.12 -4.68
C ILE A 56 -9.99 -1.02 -5.13
N ASP A 57 -10.13 0.05 -4.35
CA ASP A 57 -10.99 1.20 -4.67
C ASP A 57 -10.44 2.06 -5.83
N MET A 58 -9.22 1.75 -6.30
CA MET A 58 -8.55 2.50 -7.36
C MET A 58 -8.47 4.00 -7.09
N SER A 59 -8.35 4.42 -5.83
CA SER A 59 -8.10 5.81 -5.46
C SER A 59 -6.86 6.39 -6.18
N VAL A 60 -5.88 5.53 -6.48
CA VAL A 60 -4.82 5.79 -7.48
C VAL A 60 -5.01 4.83 -8.64
N SER A 61 -5.18 5.36 -9.84
CA SER A 61 -5.37 4.56 -11.05
C SER A 61 -4.15 3.68 -11.35
N LEU A 62 -4.36 2.48 -11.90
CA LEU A 62 -3.27 1.61 -12.39
C LEU A 62 -2.42 2.31 -13.47
N PHE A 63 -3.01 3.20 -14.25
CA PHE A 63 -2.29 4.00 -15.24
C PHE A 63 -1.27 4.98 -14.65
N GLN A 64 -1.30 5.21 -13.32
CA GLN A 64 -0.28 6.03 -12.64
C GLN A 64 1.12 5.46 -12.83
N PHE A 65 1.28 4.14 -12.90
CA PHE A 65 2.56 3.49 -13.20
C PHE A 65 3.09 3.90 -14.58
N LEU A 66 2.23 3.95 -15.60
CA LEU A 66 2.62 4.42 -16.94
C LEU A 66 3.08 5.88 -16.92
N ASN A 67 2.44 6.73 -16.11
CA ASN A 67 2.89 8.12 -15.94
C ASN A 67 4.28 8.18 -15.31
N TRP A 68 4.57 7.35 -14.30
CA TRP A 68 5.91 7.27 -13.72
C TRP A 68 6.96 6.83 -14.75
N MET A 69 6.60 5.85 -15.61
CA MET A 69 7.49 5.40 -16.70
C MET A 69 7.72 6.50 -17.75
N LYS A 70 6.65 7.14 -18.25
CA LYS A 70 6.73 8.23 -19.24
C LYS A 70 7.60 9.39 -18.75
N LYS A 71 7.43 9.78 -17.47
CA LYS A 71 8.23 10.84 -16.82
C LYS A 71 9.62 10.38 -16.39
N LYS A 72 10.03 9.15 -16.71
CA LYS A 72 11.35 8.57 -16.34
C LYS A 72 11.65 8.68 -14.84
N LEU A 73 10.63 8.55 -13.98
CA LEU A 73 10.79 8.66 -12.52
C LEU A 73 11.32 7.37 -11.87
N ILE A 74 11.22 6.23 -12.58
CA ILE A 74 11.72 4.93 -12.13
C ILE A 74 13.19 4.79 -12.56
N HIS A 75 14.10 4.76 -11.59
CA HIS A 75 15.54 4.67 -11.82
C HIS A 75 16.11 3.35 -11.31
N LYS A 76 17.13 2.81 -11.97
CA LYS A 76 17.82 1.55 -11.58
C LYS A 76 18.39 1.60 -10.15
N LYS A 77 18.66 2.79 -9.62
CA LYS A 77 19.22 3.05 -8.28
C LYS A 77 18.27 2.66 -7.13
N TYR A 78 16.97 2.67 -7.35
CA TYR A 78 15.98 2.43 -6.31
C TYR A 78 15.23 1.12 -6.56
N PHE A 79 14.97 0.39 -5.48
CA PHE A 79 14.24 -0.87 -5.50
C PHE A 79 12.82 -0.74 -4.95
N VAL A 80 12.48 0.41 -4.35
CA VAL A 80 11.19 0.68 -3.71
C VAL A 80 10.74 2.10 -4.02
N TYR A 81 9.49 2.22 -4.45
CA TYR A 81 8.83 3.49 -4.73
C TYR A 81 7.46 3.51 -4.04
N PHE A 82 7.20 4.58 -3.30
CA PHE A 82 5.91 4.82 -2.68
C PHE A 82 5.21 5.98 -3.39
N GLY A 83 3.96 5.80 -3.75
CA GLY A 83 3.10 6.91 -4.11
C GLY A 83 2.90 7.79 -2.88
N SER A 84 3.06 9.10 -3.02
CA SER A 84 2.94 10.04 -1.91
C SER A 84 1.92 11.12 -2.25
N ARG A 85 0.85 11.19 -1.45
CA ARG A 85 -0.20 12.22 -1.58
C ARG A 85 0.28 13.59 -1.13
N THR A 86 1.37 13.63 -0.37
CA THR A 86 2.01 14.85 0.12
C THR A 86 3.15 15.33 -0.78
N HIS A 87 3.45 14.61 -1.87
CA HIS A 87 4.46 15.05 -2.83
C HIS A 87 3.99 16.34 -3.54
N LYS A 88 4.89 17.30 -3.75
CA LYS A 88 4.58 18.62 -4.34
C LYS A 88 3.85 18.58 -5.70
N GLU A 89 4.13 17.55 -6.49
CA GLU A 89 3.50 17.33 -7.81
C GLU A 89 2.27 16.43 -7.75
N SER A 90 1.84 16.01 -6.57
CA SER A 90 0.64 15.16 -6.45
C SER A 90 -0.63 15.98 -6.60
N ILE A 91 -1.59 15.39 -7.33
CA ILE A 91 -2.94 15.94 -7.46
C ILE A 91 -3.85 15.16 -6.55
N VAL A 92 -4.40 15.81 -5.54
CA VAL A 92 -5.18 15.13 -4.51
C VAL A 92 -6.52 15.83 -4.33
N LYS A 93 -7.60 15.13 -4.70
CA LYS A 93 -8.97 15.57 -4.43
C LYS A 93 -9.42 14.99 -3.10
N LYS A 94 -9.36 15.78 -2.03
CA LYS A 94 -9.68 15.38 -0.66
C LYS A 94 -10.76 16.25 -0.03
N ASN A 95 -11.42 15.74 1.01
CA ASN A 95 -12.19 16.51 1.96
C ASN A 95 -11.24 17.11 3.03
N ILE A 96 -11.43 18.40 3.38
CA ILE A 96 -10.56 19.18 4.27
C ILE A 96 -10.37 18.50 5.64
N PHE A 97 -11.43 18.00 6.24
CA PHE A 97 -11.39 17.35 7.56
C PHE A 97 -10.50 16.08 7.60
N ARG A 98 -10.57 15.24 6.57
CA ARG A 98 -9.70 14.07 6.42
C ARG A 98 -8.24 14.43 6.18
N ASN A 99 -7.97 15.61 5.61
CA ASN A 99 -6.61 16.12 5.46
C ASN A 99 -5.95 16.40 6.81
N MET A 100 -6.67 17.09 7.70
CA MET A 100 -6.15 17.38 9.05
C MET A 100 -5.84 16.10 9.81
N LEU A 101 -6.76 15.14 9.85
CA LEU A 101 -6.56 13.86 10.54
C LEU A 101 -5.38 13.07 9.95
N GLY A 102 -5.25 13.03 8.62
CA GLY A 102 -4.13 12.38 7.94
C GLY A 102 -2.78 13.04 8.24
N ASN A 103 -2.72 14.38 8.33
CA ASN A 103 -1.50 15.11 8.65
C ASN A 103 -1.07 14.88 10.10
N VAL A 104 -2.00 14.90 11.05
CA VAL A 104 -1.75 14.56 12.47
C VAL A 104 -1.20 13.14 12.58
N MET A 105 -1.82 12.17 11.91
CA MET A 105 -1.35 10.79 11.94
C MET A 105 0.06 10.65 11.35
N THR A 106 0.35 11.30 10.22
CA THR A 106 1.69 11.31 9.62
C THR A 106 2.73 11.93 10.55
N PHE A 107 2.37 13.02 11.22
CA PHE A 107 3.23 13.66 12.22
C PHE A 107 3.52 12.71 13.39
N CYS A 108 2.50 12.07 13.96
CA CYS A 108 2.67 11.10 15.04
C CYS A 108 3.58 9.93 14.62
N ILE A 109 3.39 9.38 13.41
CA ILE A 109 4.23 8.29 12.89
C ILE A 109 5.68 8.74 12.78
N SER A 110 5.94 9.92 12.19
CA SER A 110 7.32 10.41 12.01
C SER A 110 8.01 10.75 13.33
N ALA A 111 7.30 11.35 14.28
CA ALA A 111 7.84 11.71 15.60
C ALA A 111 8.15 10.46 16.44
N VAL A 112 7.22 9.50 16.51
CA VAL A 112 7.37 8.29 17.36
C VAL A 112 8.43 7.34 16.81
N LEU A 113 8.51 7.17 15.48
CA LEU A 113 9.33 6.13 14.84
C LEU A 113 10.54 6.67 14.09
N ASN A 114 10.78 7.98 14.12
CA ASN A 114 11.86 8.65 13.39
C ASN A 114 11.92 8.21 11.91
N ILE A 115 10.77 8.33 11.22
CA ILE A 115 10.60 7.96 9.81
C ILE A 115 10.57 9.23 8.97
N LYS A 116 11.44 9.32 7.95
CA LYS A 116 11.52 10.47 7.03
C LYS A 116 10.52 10.40 5.87
N ILE A 117 9.76 9.31 5.73
CA ILE A 117 8.75 9.13 4.68
C ILE A 117 7.50 9.93 5.03
N LYS A 118 7.06 10.79 4.11
CA LYS A 118 5.95 11.72 4.33
C LYS A 118 4.57 11.06 4.18
N ASP A 119 4.46 10.01 3.34
CA ASP A 119 3.20 9.28 3.16
C ASP A 119 3.42 7.77 3.23
N THR A 120 3.35 7.22 4.43
CA THR A 120 3.47 5.77 4.64
C THR A 120 2.22 5.00 4.24
N GLN A 121 1.05 5.67 4.20
CA GLN A 121 -0.28 5.04 4.11
C GLN A 121 -0.84 4.94 2.69
N CYS A 122 -0.20 5.55 1.69
CA CYS A 122 -0.64 5.38 0.31
C CYS A 122 -0.44 3.93 -0.12
N GLY A 123 -1.52 3.23 -0.50
CA GLY A 123 -1.47 1.81 -0.90
C GLY A 123 -0.74 1.56 -2.22
N TYR A 124 -0.47 2.62 -2.99
CA TYR A 124 0.19 2.52 -4.30
C TYR A 124 1.71 2.48 -4.16
N LYS A 125 2.26 1.27 -4.12
CA LYS A 125 3.69 1.05 -3.86
C LYS A 125 4.28 0.05 -4.83
N LEU A 126 5.45 0.36 -5.38
CA LEU A 126 6.17 -0.46 -6.35
C LEU A 126 7.46 -0.98 -5.72
N TYR A 127 7.72 -2.27 -5.87
CA TYR A 127 8.87 -2.96 -5.28
C TYR A 127 9.56 -3.85 -6.30
N LYS A 128 10.88 -3.96 -6.24
CA LYS A 128 11.58 -5.12 -6.83
C LYS A 128 11.16 -6.39 -6.10
N LYS A 129 10.89 -7.47 -6.84
CA LYS A 129 10.41 -8.76 -6.30
C LYS A 129 11.24 -9.29 -5.14
N LYS A 130 12.58 -9.23 -5.24
CA LYS A 130 13.48 -9.68 -4.17
C LYS A 130 13.21 -8.91 -2.87
N VAL A 131 13.08 -7.58 -2.95
CA VAL A 131 12.81 -6.73 -1.80
C VAL A 131 11.41 -6.98 -1.25
N ALA A 132 10.39 -7.02 -2.12
CA ALA A 132 9.02 -7.31 -1.69
C ALA A 132 8.94 -8.64 -0.91
N ARG A 133 9.50 -9.72 -1.46
CA ARG A 133 9.50 -11.02 -0.77
C ARG A 133 10.20 -10.98 0.57
N LEU A 134 11.35 -10.30 0.64
CA LEU A 134 12.11 -10.15 1.89
C LEU A 134 11.28 -9.45 2.98
N ILE A 135 10.69 -8.28 2.68
CA ILE A 135 9.99 -7.50 3.70
C ILE A 135 8.61 -8.06 4.03
N PHE A 136 7.83 -8.50 3.01
CA PHE A 136 6.51 -9.07 3.26
C PHE A 136 6.59 -10.43 3.97
N SER A 137 7.66 -11.22 3.82
CA SER A 137 7.83 -12.46 4.60
C SER A 137 7.95 -12.17 6.10
N LYS A 138 8.58 -11.05 6.47
CA LYS A 138 8.80 -10.62 7.86
C LYS A 138 7.64 -9.82 8.45
N LEU A 139 6.70 -9.38 7.62
CA LEU A 139 5.52 -8.63 8.05
C LEU A 139 4.68 -9.46 9.03
N LYS A 140 4.41 -8.93 10.22
CA LYS A 140 3.60 -9.57 11.26
C LYS A 140 2.23 -8.92 11.40
N ASN A 141 2.17 -7.57 11.31
CA ASN A 141 0.92 -6.84 11.42
C ASN A 141 0.07 -7.00 10.15
N CYS A 142 -1.19 -7.24 10.35
CA CYS A 142 -2.16 -7.47 9.27
C CYS A 142 -3.15 -6.31 9.12
N GLY A 143 -3.25 -5.42 10.11
CA GLY A 143 -4.13 -4.24 10.14
C GLY A 143 -3.56 -3.06 9.34
N PHE A 144 -4.03 -1.84 9.65
CA PHE A 144 -3.60 -0.61 8.98
C PHE A 144 -2.14 -0.24 9.26
N GLU A 145 -1.61 -0.64 10.41
CA GLU A 145 -0.23 -0.45 10.84
C GLU A 145 0.80 -1.20 9.99
N HIS A 146 0.35 -2.16 9.15
CA HIS A 146 1.26 -2.90 8.27
C HIS A 146 2.09 -2.00 7.34
N ASP A 147 1.52 -0.89 6.89
CA ASP A 147 2.20 0.07 6.02
C ASP A 147 3.40 0.74 6.73
N VAL A 148 3.23 1.03 8.02
CA VAL A 148 4.30 1.57 8.86
C VAL A 148 5.36 0.50 9.15
N GLU A 149 4.93 -0.73 9.46
CA GLU A 149 5.85 -1.85 9.67
C GLU A 149 6.71 -2.12 8.42
N LEU A 150 6.15 -2.03 7.21
CA LEU A 150 6.92 -2.16 5.97
C LEU A 150 8.03 -1.10 5.86
N VAL A 151 7.75 0.15 6.26
CA VAL A 151 8.78 1.21 6.26
C VAL A 151 9.88 0.90 7.28
N LEU A 152 9.54 0.44 8.48
CA LEU A 152 10.53 0.05 9.49
C LEU A 152 11.39 -1.14 9.03
N LEU A 153 10.78 -2.15 8.41
CA LEU A 153 11.49 -3.28 7.81
C LEU A 153 12.45 -2.84 6.68
N LEU A 154 12.03 -1.89 5.84
CA LEU A 154 12.90 -1.34 4.81
C LEU A 154 14.06 -0.54 5.42
N LYS A 155 13.77 0.27 6.45
CA LYS A 155 14.78 1.04 7.19
C LYS A 155 15.81 0.13 7.84
N SER A 156 15.38 -0.95 8.52
CA SER A 156 16.30 -1.92 9.17
C SER A 156 17.22 -2.65 8.18
N LYS A 157 16.80 -2.75 6.91
CA LYS A 157 17.62 -3.32 5.82
C LYS A 157 18.34 -2.26 5.00
N GLN A 158 18.35 -1.00 5.44
CA GLN A 158 18.98 0.13 4.76
C GLN A 158 18.52 0.31 3.30
N ILE A 159 17.29 -0.14 2.98
CA ILE A 159 16.70 -0.03 1.65
C ILE A 159 16.03 1.33 1.51
N LYS A 160 16.55 2.14 0.59
CA LYS A 160 16.03 3.49 0.33
C LYS A 160 14.67 3.43 -0.36
N ILE A 161 13.71 4.20 0.16
CA ILE A 161 12.39 4.43 -0.43
C ILE A 161 12.45 5.76 -1.20
N ARG A 162 11.90 5.77 -2.42
CA ARG A 162 11.68 7.01 -3.18
C ARG A 162 10.19 7.29 -3.24
N GLU A 163 9.77 8.46 -2.76
CA GLU A 163 8.40 8.92 -2.90
C GLU A 163 8.19 9.55 -4.28
N LEU A 164 7.07 9.21 -4.91
CA LEU A 164 6.69 9.68 -6.24
C LEU A 164 5.28 10.29 -6.23
N PRO A 165 5.02 11.31 -7.08
CA PRO A 165 3.72 11.94 -7.16
C PRO A 165 2.63 10.99 -7.63
N VAL A 166 1.42 11.17 -7.12
CA VAL A 166 0.23 10.42 -7.51
C VAL A 166 -0.95 11.36 -7.80
N LYS A 167 -1.82 10.93 -8.72
CA LYS A 167 -3.16 11.48 -8.85
C LYS A 167 -4.09 10.63 -7.99
N TRP A 168 -4.52 11.17 -6.86
CA TRP A 168 -5.36 10.48 -5.89
C TRP A 168 -6.75 11.10 -5.85
N VAL A 169 -7.77 10.26 -5.95
CA VAL A 169 -9.18 10.68 -5.91
C VAL A 169 -9.87 9.92 -4.78
N HIS A 170 -10.50 10.66 -3.87
CA HIS A 170 -11.28 10.04 -2.81
C HIS A 170 -12.47 9.25 -3.38
N LYS A 171 -12.64 8.02 -2.89
CA LYS A 171 -13.83 7.18 -3.14
C LYS A 171 -14.68 7.14 -1.87
N SER A 172 -15.99 7.34 -2.00
CA SER A 172 -16.93 7.41 -0.88
C SER A 172 -17.16 6.07 -0.16
N SER A 173 -16.79 4.95 -0.76
CA SER A 173 -17.00 3.59 -0.23
C SER A 173 -15.94 3.13 0.78
N SER A 174 -15.42 4.03 1.61
CA SER A 174 -14.44 3.65 2.65
C SER A 174 -15.11 2.93 3.82
N SER A 175 -14.67 1.72 4.13
CA SER A 175 -15.11 0.93 5.30
C SER A 175 -14.43 1.36 6.62
N LEU A 176 -13.68 2.47 6.61
CA LEU A 176 -12.96 2.97 7.77
C LEU A 176 -13.92 3.58 8.82
N ASN A 177 -13.85 3.11 10.05
CA ASN A 177 -14.46 3.75 11.18
C ASN A 177 -13.60 4.95 11.63
N ILE A 178 -14.10 6.17 11.35
CA ILE A 178 -13.34 7.42 11.55
C ILE A 178 -12.93 7.63 13.02
N LEU A 179 -13.67 7.08 13.97
CA LEU A 179 -13.43 7.26 15.42
C LEU A 179 -12.44 6.20 15.96
N TRP A 180 -12.64 4.92 15.65
CA TRP A 180 -11.92 3.83 16.30
C TRP A 180 -10.65 3.37 15.56
N ASP A 181 -10.64 3.45 14.23
CA ASP A 181 -9.49 2.96 13.46
C ASP A 181 -8.23 3.81 13.68
N PRO A 182 -8.29 5.16 13.79
CA PRO A 182 -7.13 5.96 14.14
C PRO A 182 -6.55 5.63 15.52
N VAL A 183 -7.40 5.38 16.51
CA VAL A 183 -6.94 5.01 17.87
C VAL A 183 -6.22 3.65 17.84
N LYS A 184 -6.83 2.64 17.23
CA LYS A 184 -6.20 1.31 17.06
C LYS A 184 -4.86 1.41 16.34
N MET A 185 -4.80 2.26 15.32
CA MET A 185 -3.59 2.48 14.54
C MET A 185 -2.49 3.14 15.38
N LEU A 186 -2.82 4.15 16.20
CA LEU A 186 -1.86 4.81 17.11
C LEU A 186 -1.29 3.82 18.13
N VAL A 187 -2.13 3.00 18.74
CA VAL A 187 -1.69 1.93 19.66
C VAL A 187 -0.76 0.95 18.94
N GLY A 188 -1.13 0.50 17.72
CA GLY A 188 -0.29 -0.37 16.93
C GLY A 188 1.07 0.24 16.58
N ILE A 189 1.09 1.55 16.23
CA ILE A 189 2.33 2.30 15.94
C ILE A 189 3.20 2.41 17.20
N PHE A 190 2.61 2.68 18.35
CA PHE A 190 3.34 2.75 19.62
C PHE A 190 4.01 1.41 19.95
N LEU A 191 3.30 0.30 19.76
CA LEU A 191 3.85 -1.05 19.96
C LEU A 191 4.99 -1.37 18.98
N LEU A 192 4.95 -0.83 17.75
CA LEU A 192 6.03 -0.99 16.79
C LEU A 192 7.34 -0.32 17.23
N LYS A 193 7.29 0.73 18.06
CA LYS A 193 8.47 1.41 18.59
C LYS A 193 9.37 0.48 19.42
N PHE A 194 8.77 -0.43 20.17
CA PHE A 194 9.49 -1.34 21.06
C PHE A 194 9.89 -2.66 20.37
N ARG A 195 9.53 -2.81 19.12
CA ARG A 195 9.83 -4.03 18.38
C ARG A 195 11.19 -3.95 17.68
N LYS A 196 12.02 -4.98 17.84
CA LYS A 196 13.26 -5.15 17.07
C LYS A 196 12.95 -5.63 15.64
N PHE A 197 13.53 -4.99 14.64
CA PHE A 197 13.34 -5.24 13.20
C PHE A 197 14.60 -5.81 12.55
#